data_eb56cfe9b10713aafb07bb9766765590
#
_entry.id   eb56cfe9b10713aafb07bb9766765590
#
_cell.length_a   1.000
_cell.length_b   1.000
_cell.length_c   1.000
_cell.angle_alpha   90.00
_cell.angle_beta   90.00
_cell.angle_gamma   90.00
#
_symmetry.space_group_name_H-M   'P 1'
#
loop_
_entity.id
_entity.type
_entity.pdbx_description
1 polymer ?
#
loop_
_entity_poly.entity_id
_entity_poly.type
_entity_poly.pdbx_seq_one_letter_code
_entity_poly.pdbx_strand_id
1 'polypeptide(L)'
;MLMERRTAATADILLLLEGTFPYVRGGVSSWVQRIIEGFPDRRFGIIFLGSARSDYRRSVPYPLPANVDYYAEYFLYDEMDSTAATGTARSRLDENAIHDAHLEMKACLKGEGFLRQDSGLAENFGVTREDFLGSSDVWNYLLQRYVEIPDQPAFVDYFWTVRSMHAPLWTLEKALRAAPRTKILLAPSTGYAGYLGALLAARLNCPLIISEHGIYTKERRIDLLLARWIHEDEEFLRRPGQIHYLRQLWIDFFEFLGRFAYQRARRIVNLYGGVIPLQLEGGAVEGKLLTIPNGIDVESFVPARRPLVQRQDAVALIGRVVPIKDIKTFIRTADLLRQEGRKTHFWIVGSSEEDEEYHAECQVLVEHLGLQDCVHFLGFRSVLEILSAVRLTVLSSISEGLPLSVLESFAAGVPVVSTDVGACRELLYGAASAEGEAPAGIIVPIADPPALAAAIAALLDDEERWSFCSRNAVVRVESQYQEKQMFERYRRLFEEVSTE
;
A
#
# COMPACT_ATOMS: atom_id res chain seq x y z
N MET A 1 -17.26 -13.87 -9.37
CA MET A 1 -17.96 -14.77 -8.43
C MET A 1 -17.42 -14.44 -7.05
N LEU A 2 -18.26 -13.97 -6.14
CA LEU A 2 -17.81 -13.64 -4.77
C LEU A 2 -17.38 -14.91 -4.03
N MET A 3 -16.45 -14.79 -3.11
CA MET A 3 -15.94 -15.92 -2.33
C MET A 3 -17.01 -16.51 -1.43
N GLU A 4 -16.92 -17.81 -1.19
CA GLU A 4 -17.82 -18.50 -0.25
C GLU A 4 -17.53 -18.06 1.18
N ARG A 5 -18.56 -17.67 1.90
CA ARG A 5 -18.46 -17.21 3.29
C ARG A 5 -18.10 -18.37 4.22
N ARG A 6 -17.05 -18.21 5.04
CA ARG A 6 -16.66 -19.14 6.09
C ARG A 6 -16.97 -18.50 7.46
N THR A 7 -17.55 -19.26 8.38
CA THR A 7 -18.22 -18.69 9.58
C THR A 7 -17.75 -19.30 10.90
N ALA A 8 -16.48 -19.66 11.01
CA ALA A 8 -15.96 -20.14 12.30
C ALA A 8 -16.10 -19.04 13.37
N ALA A 9 -16.42 -19.46 14.61
CA ALA A 9 -16.60 -18.54 15.73
C ALA A 9 -15.27 -18.02 16.30
N THR A 10 -14.15 -18.67 15.96
CA THR A 10 -12.81 -18.34 16.49
C THR A 10 -11.74 -18.44 15.40
N ALA A 11 -10.69 -17.64 15.54
CA ALA A 11 -9.47 -17.73 14.77
C ALA A 11 -8.26 -17.50 15.70
N ASP A 12 -7.06 -17.98 15.32
CA ASP A 12 -5.84 -17.60 16.05
C ASP A 12 -5.41 -16.19 15.64
N ILE A 13 -5.45 -15.90 14.34
CA ILE A 13 -5.05 -14.61 13.75
C ILE A 13 -6.18 -14.13 12.84
N LEU A 14 -6.68 -12.92 13.05
CA LEU A 14 -7.66 -12.27 12.20
C LEU A 14 -6.97 -11.19 11.36
N LEU A 15 -6.92 -11.44 10.05
CA LEU A 15 -6.42 -10.50 9.04
C LEU A 15 -7.50 -9.48 8.67
N LEU A 16 -7.14 -8.20 8.69
CA LEU A 16 -8.00 -7.09 8.31
C LEU A 16 -7.43 -6.48 7.03
N LEU A 17 -8.10 -6.71 5.90
CA LEU A 17 -7.56 -6.43 4.57
C LEU A 17 -8.42 -5.40 3.86
N GLU A 18 -7.79 -4.34 3.34
CA GLU A 18 -8.44 -3.25 2.61
C GLU A 18 -7.99 -3.28 1.15
N GLY A 19 -8.93 -3.53 0.22
CA GLY A 19 -8.71 -3.42 -1.22
C GLY A 19 -7.64 -4.36 -1.81
N THR A 20 -7.28 -5.45 -1.12
CA THR A 20 -6.15 -6.30 -1.48
C THR A 20 -6.57 -7.76 -1.70
N PHE A 21 -5.97 -8.70 -0.96
CA PHE A 21 -6.29 -10.13 -1.00
C PHE A 21 -7.77 -10.39 -0.61
N PRO A 22 -8.54 -11.23 -1.30
CA PRO A 22 -8.10 -12.14 -2.38
C PRO A 22 -8.33 -11.57 -3.79
N TYR A 23 -8.78 -10.34 -3.94
CA TYR A 23 -9.30 -9.81 -5.20
C TYR A 23 -8.28 -9.10 -6.07
N VAL A 24 -7.27 -8.47 -5.47
CA VAL A 24 -6.31 -7.62 -6.18
C VAL A 24 -4.92 -8.25 -6.18
N ARG A 25 -4.30 -8.42 -7.36
CA ARG A 25 -2.92 -8.88 -7.48
C ARG A 25 -1.96 -7.78 -7.05
N GLY A 26 -0.96 -8.13 -6.23
CA GLY A 26 0.04 -7.17 -5.78
C GLY A 26 0.92 -7.71 -4.66
N GLY A 27 1.91 -6.92 -4.24
CA GLY A 27 2.87 -7.30 -3.21
C GLY A 27 2.22 -7.65 -1.87
N VAL A 28 1.25 -6.84 -1.41
CA VAL A 28 0.51 -7.09 -0.16
C VAL A 28 -0.29 -8.38 -0.24
N SER A 29 -1.01 -8.60 -1.34
CA SER A 29 -1.82 -9.83 -1.51
C SER A 29 -0.94 -11.09 -1.56
N SER A 30 0.19 -11.04 -2.23
CA SER A 30 1.16 -12.13 -2.25
C SER A 30 1.75 -12.38 -0.87
N TRP A 31 2.05 -11.33 -0.11
CA TRP A 31 2.51 -11.44 1.26
C TRP A 31 1.44 -12.07 2.17
N VAL A 32 0.17 -11.64 2.07
CA VAL A 32 -0.96 -12.22 2.82
C VAL A 32 -1.05 -13.72 2.56
N GLN A 33 -1.03 -14.13 1.30
CA GLN A 33 -1.06 -15.55 0.94
C GLN A 33 0.10 -16.32 1.58
N ARG A 34 1.32 -15.80 1.45
CA ARG A 34 2.51 -16.44 2.03
C ARG A 34 2.46 -16.52 3.56
N ILE A 35 1.97 -15.48 4.25
CA ILE A 35 1.79 -15.51 5.71
C ILE A 35 0.81 -16.61 6.09
N ILE A 36 -0.33 -16.73 5.42
CA ILE A 36 -1.31 -17.78 5.74
C ILE A 36 -0.71 -19.18 5.49
N GLU A 37 -0.08 -19.39 4.34
CA GLU A 37 0.53 -20.67 3.95
C GLU A 37 1.77 -21.02 4.80
N GLY A 38 2.55 -20.03 5.21
CA GLY A 38 3.75 -20.18 6.03
C GLY A 38 3.48 -20.56 7.51
N PHE A 39 2.22 -20.45 7.95
CA PHE A 39 1.77 -20.83 9.30
C PHE A 39 0.62 -21.85 9.23
N PRO A 40 0.86 -23.07 8.71
CA PRO A 40 -0.17 -24.09 8.57
C PRO A 40 -0.71 -24.62 9.92
N ASP A 41 0.04 -24.39 11.00
CA ASP A 41 -0.31 -24.69 12.38
C ASP A 41 -1.25 -23.66 13.04
N ARG A 42 -1.56 -22.55 12.33
CA ARG A 42 -2.45 -21.48 12.80
C ARG A 42 -3.74 -21.44 12.00
N ARG A 43 -4.84 -21.06 12.67
CA ARG A 43 -6.14 -20.83 12.03
C ARG A 43 -6.34 -19.35 11.79
N PHE A 44 -6.60 -19.01 10.54
CA PHE A 44 -6.78 -17.63 10.12
C PHE A 44 -8.25 -17.27 9.95
N GLY A 45 -8.59 -16.04 10.30
CA GLY A 45 -9.79 -15.36 9.86
C GLY A 45 -9.43 -14.21 8.94
N ILE A 46 -10.32 -13.83 8.03
CA ILE A 46 -10.17 -12.69 7.14
C ILE A 46 -11.43 -11.84 7.18
N ILE A 47 -11.27 -10.54 7.41
CA ILE A 47 -12.27 -9.53 7.11
C ILE A 47 -11.72 -8.70 5.94
N PHE A 48 -12.40 -8.80 4.80
CA PHE A 48 -12.11 -8.00 3.62
C PHE A 48 -12.97 -6.74 3.61
N LEU A 49 -12.33 -5.57 3.43
CA LEU A 49 -12.95 -4.27 3.26
C LEU A 49 -12.74 -3.82 1.81
N GLY A 50 -13.81 -3.73 1.04
CA GLY A 50 -13.80 -3.24 -0.34
C GLY A 50 -14.45 -1.87 -0.46
N SER A 51 -14.20 -1.15 -1.55
CA SER A 51 -14.90 0.08 -1.92
C SER A 51 -16.37 -0.18 -2.21
N ALA A 52 -16.69 -0.64 -3.38
CA ALA A 52 -18.01 -1.09 -3.79
C ALA A 52 -17.93 -2.52 -4.35
N ARG A 53 -18.96 -3.31 -4.18
CA ARG A 53 -19.01 -4.71 -4.66
C ARG A 53 -18.82 -4.82 -6.17
N SER A 54 -19.22 -3.81 -6.93
CA SER A 54 -19.05 -3.72 -8.38
C SER A 54 -17.58 -3.80 -8.80
N ASP A 55 -16.68 -3.26 -7.99
CA ASP A 55 -15.26 -3.09 -8.31
C ASP A 55 -14.51 -4.44 -8.29
N TYR A 56 -15.07 -5.46 -7.61
CA TYR A 56 -14.43 -6.76 -7.36
C TYR A 56 -15.07 -7.94 -8.11
N ARG A 57 -15.90 -7.70 -9.14
CA ARG A 57 -16.67 -8.77 -9.81
C ARG A 57 -15.90 -9.58 -10.84
N ARG A 58 -14.75 -9.13 -11.34
CA ARG A 58 -14.10 -9.67 -12.54
C ARG A 58 -13.30 -10.96 -12.32
N SER A 59 -12.59 -11.10 -11.21
CA SER A 59 -11.81 -12.31 -10.92
C SER A 59 -11.45 -12.41 -9.44
N VAL A 60 -11.18 -13.63 -8.97
CA VAL A 60 -10.59 -13.89 -7.65
C VAL A 60 -9.25 -14.57 -7.91
N PRO A 61 -8.15 -13.80 -8.01
CA PRO A 61 -6.85 -14.34 -8.38
C PRO A 61 -6.22 -15.24 -7.31
N TYR A 62 -6.65 -15.12 -6.05
CA TYR A 62 -6.11 -15.91 -4.95
C TYR A 62 -7.20 -16.78 -4.32
N PRO A 63 -7.06 -18.14 -4.37
CA PRO A 63 -7.93 -19.02 -3.61
C PRO A 63 -7.68 -18.87 -2.10
N LEU A 64 -8.71 -19.07 -1.29
CA LEU A 64 -8.52 -19.09 0.17
C LEU A 64 -7.76 -20.36 0.59
N PRO A 65 -6.62 -20.25 1.28
CA PRO A 65 -5.91 -21.38 1.84
C PRO A 65 -6.78 -22.22 2.80
N ALA A 66 -6.41 -23.49 2.99
CA ALA A 66 -7.20 -24.45 3.76
C ALA A 66 -7.31 -24.09 5.26
N ASN A 67 -6.32 -23.38 5.82
CA ASN A 67 -6.28 -22.94 7.21
C ASN A 67 -6.97 -21.58 7.45
N VAL A 68 -7.74 -21.06 6.48
CA VAL A 68 -8.65 -19.93 6.67
C VAL A 68 -10.02 -20.45 7.05
N ASP A 69 -10.45 -20.26 8.30
CA ASP A 69 -11.72 -20.78 8.83
C ASP A 69 -12.84 -19.73 8.87
N TYR A 70 -12.48 -18.45 8.89
CA TYR A 70 -13.43 -17.34 8.85
C TYR A 70 -13.12 -16.45 7.67
N TYR A 71 -14.16 -16.09 6.90
CA TYR A 71 -14.06 -15.12 5.81
C TYR A 71 -15.35 -14.31 5.70
N ALA A 72 -15.22 -12.99 5.76
CA ALA A 72 -16.33 -12.07 5.57
C ALA A 72 -15.92 -10.86 4.75
N GLU A 73 -16.85 -10.34 3.95
CA GLU A 73 -16.67 -9.18 3.07
C GLU A 73 -17.60 -8.05 3.49
N TYR A 74 -17.04 -6.86 3.51
CA TYR A 74 -17.76 -5.63 3.77
C TYR A 74 -17.37 -4.60 2.72
N PHE A 75 -18.36 -4.00 2.06
CA PHE A 75 -18.17 -2.99 1.03
C PHE A 75 -18.59 -1.64 1.59
N LEU A 76 -17.64 -0.72 1.68
CA LEU A 76 -17.75 0.52 2.45
C LEU A 76 -18.78 1.49 1.88
N TYR A 77 -19.02 1.42 0.55
CA TYR A 77 -19.86 2.36 -0.17
C TYR A 77 -21.09 1.74 -0.84
N ASP A 78 -21.30 0.43 -0.75
CA ASP A 78 -22.46 -0.26 -1.38
C ASP A 78 -23.82 0.30 -0.94
N GLU A 79 -23.90 0.81 0.30
CA GLU A 79 -25.15 1.30 0.86
C GLU A 79 -25.39 2.81 0.63
N MET A 80 -24.45 3.53 0.00
CA MET A 80 -24.62 4.96 -0.27
C MET A 80 -25.80 5.26 -1.20
N ASP A 81 -26.05 4.36 -2.17
CA ASP A 81 -27.12 4.51 -3.17
C ASP A 81 -28.50 4.08 -2.68
N SER A 82 -28.60 3.47 -1.50
CA SER A 82 -29.92 3.07 -0.98
C SER A 82 -30.68 4.28 -0.44
N THR A 83 -31.55 4.85 -1.27
CA THR A 83 -32.42 6.01 -0.99
C THR A 83 -33.60 5.69 -0.06
N ALA A 84 -33.61 4.60 0.65
CA ALA A 84 -34.70 4.22 1.54
C ALA A 84 -34.66 4.97 2.88
N ALA A 85 -34.78 6.28 2.84
CA ALA A 85 -35.20 7.07 4.00
C ALA A 85 -36.72 7.05 4.10
N THR A 86 -37.32 5.91 4.43
CA THR A 86 -38.72 5.79 4.76
C THR A 86 -38.91 5.51 6.26
N GLY A 87 -38.42 6.39 7.08
CA GLY A 87 -38.66 6.29 8.52
C GLY A 87 -38.63 7.70 9.13
N THR A 88 -39.65 8.01 9.90
CA THR A 88 -39.62 9.16 10.79
C THR A 88 -38.50 8.97 11.79
N ALA A 89 -37.36 9.57 11.50
CA ALA A 89 -36.21 9.58 12.41
C ALA A 89 -36.68 10.15 13.77
N ARG A 90 -36.52 9.36 14.83
CA ARG A 90 -37.02 9.68 16.17
C ARG A 90 -35.93 9.89 17.22
N SER A 91 -34.66 9.74 16.87
CA SER A 91 -33.60 10.02 17.83
C SER A 91 -33.25 11.51 17.83
N ARG A 92 -33.24 12.13 19.00
CA ARG A 92 -32.63 13.44 19.18
C ARG A 92 -31.15 13.29 18.96
N LEU A 93 -30.62 14.01 17.99
CA LEU A 93 -29.18 14.09 17.75
C LEU A 93 -28.52 14.67 19.02
N ASP A 94 -27.55 13.98 19.57
CA ASP A 94 -26.68 14.59 20.56
C ASP A 94 -25.59 15.38 19.82
N GLU A 95 -25.91 16.63 19.51
CA GLU A 95 -24.99 17.56 18.82
C GLU A 95 -23.66 17.73 19.58
N ASN A 96 -23.71 17.64 20.94
CA ASN A 96 -22.52 17.74 21.75
C ASN A 96 -21.63 16.51 21.58
N ALA A 97 -22.19 15.29 21.56
CA ALA A 97 -21.43 14.07 21.35
C ALA A 97 -20.70 14.05 20.00
N ILE A 98 -21.37 14.52 18.93
CA ILE A 98 -20.74 14.65 17.60
C ILE A 98 -19.65 15.72 17.62
N HIS A 99 -19.91 16.86 18.25
CA HIS A 99 -18.94 17.94 18.35
C HIS A 99 -17.72 17.50 19.14
N ASP A 100 -17.90 16.85 20.29
CA ASP A 100 -16.83 16.34 21.12
C ASP A 100 -15.98 15.30 20.39
N ALA A 101 -16.61 14.39 19.64
CA ALA A 101 -15.89 13.40 18.82
C ALA A 101 -15.02 14.09 17.74
N HIS A 102 -15.50 15.16 17.09
CA HIS A 102 -14.69 15.92 16.15
C HIS A 102 -13.57 16.71 16.81
N LEU A 103 -13.78 17.23 18.03
CA LEU A 103 -12.74 17.88 18.82
C LEU A 103 -11.66 16.89 19.26
N GLU A 104 -12.04 15.68 19.69
CA GLU A 104 -11.11 14.61 20.02
C GLU A 104 -10.28 14.20 18.79
N MET A 105 -10.91 14.11 17.61
CA MET A 105 -10.22 13.85 16.35
C MET A 105 -9.18 14.94 16.03
N LYS A 106 -9.54 16.20 16.14
CA LYS A 106 -8.62 17.34 15.93
C LYS A 106 -7.48 17.37 16.96
N ALA A 107 -7.76 17.08 18.23
CA ALA A 107 -6.74 16.98 19.27
C ALA A 107 -5.76 15.83 19.00
N CYS A 108 -6.27 14.68 18.55
CA CYS A 108 -5.45 13.53 18.15
C CYS A 108 -4.50 13.89 16.99
N LEU A 109 -4.99 14.60 15.97
CA LEU A 109 -4.16 15.06 14.85
C LEU A 109 -3.04 16.01 15.27
N LYS A 110 -3.28 16.84 16.29
CA LYS A 110 -2.27 17.73 16.85
C LYS A 110 -1.29 17.04 17.82
N GLY A 111 -1.52 15.76 18.15
CA GLY A 111 -0.74 15.05 19.17
C GLY A 111 -1.07 15.47 20.62
N GLU A 112 -2.16 16.22 20.83
CA GLU A 112 -2.53 16.81 22.12
C GLU A 112 -3.43 15.91 22.98
N GLY A 113 -3.79 14.69 22.50
CA GLY A 113 -4.69 13.81 23.24
C GLY A 113 -4.55 12.34 22.89
N PHE A 114 -4.88 11.48 23.88
CA PHE A 114 -5.17 10.08 23.66
C PHE A 114 -6.68 9.93 23.49
N LEU A 115 -7.11 9.29 22.42
CA LEU A 115 -8.51 8.90 22.27
C LEU A 115 -8.91 7.98 23.43
N ARG A 116 -10.04 8.24 24.06
CA ARG A 116 -10.55 7.43 25.17
C ARG A 116 -10.64 5.96 24.73
N GLN A 117 -10.43 5.03 25.68
CA GLN A 117 -10.41 3.61 25.37
C GLN A 117 -11.71 3.11 24.69
N ASP A 118 -12.83 3.81 24.91
CA ASP A 118 -14.17 3.44 24.49
C ASP A 118 -14.67 4.25 23.27
N SER A 119 -13.84 5.13 22.70
CA SER A 119 -14.24 5.99 21.60
C SER A 119 -14.19 5.28 20.24
N GLY A 120 -15.11 4.36 20.01
CA GLY A 120 -15.47 3.98 18.64
C GLY A 120 -16.29 5.11 18.02
N LEU A 121 -15.87 5.66 16.87
CA LEU A 121 -16.61 6.78 16.23
C LEU A 121 -18.09 6.45 15.99
N ALA A 122 -18.43 5.19 15.67
CA ALA A 122 -19.80 4.79 15.42
C ALA A 122 -20.65 4.65 16.70
N GLU A 123 -20.09 4.11 17.79
CA GLU A 123 -20.82 3.96 19.06
C GLU A 123 -21.02 5.29 19.80
N ASN A 124 -20.13 6.26 19.58
CA ASN A 124 -20.18 7.57 20.25
C ASN A 124 -21.08 8.60 19.56
N PHE A 125 -21.36 8.41 18.25
CA PHE A 125 -22.24 9.35 17.56
C PHE A 125 -23.71 9.24 18.01
N GLY A 126 -24.13 8.10 18.59
CA GLY A 126 -25.52 7.88 18.98
C GLY A 126 -26.53 8.01 17.84
N VAL A 127 -26.04 8.07 16.60
CA VAL A 127 -26.80 8.37 15.39
C VAL A 127 -26.78 7.16 14.48
N THR A 128 -27.98 6.66 14.14
CA THR A 128 -28.08 5.63 13.12
C THR A 128 -27.70 6.18 11.74
N ARG A 129 -27.38 5.30 10.80
CA ARG A 129 -27.14 5.70 9.41
C ARG A 129 -28.34 6.43 8.82
N GLU A 130 -29.55 5.93 9.08
CA GLU A 130 -30.81 6.49 8.62
C GLU A 130 -31.02 7.90 9.17
N ASP A 131 -30.74 8.11 10.45
CA ASP A 131 -30.82 9.45 11.08
C ASP A 131 -29.78 10.41 10.49
N PHE A 132 -28.53 9.96 10.28
CA PHE A 132 -27.49 10.77 9.66
C PHE A 132 -27.81 11.17 8.22
N LEU A 133 -28.48 10.28 7.48
CA LEU A 133 -28.82 10.54 6.09
C LEU A 133 -30.10 11.35 5.92
N GLY A 134 -31.05 11.30 6.86
CA GLY A 134 -32.42 11.82 6.67
C GLY A 134 -32.97 12.75 7.76
N SER A 135 -32.27 12.97 8.90
CA SER A 135 -32.81 13.82 9.95
C SER A 135 -32.60 15.31 9.68
N SER A 136 -33.56 16.13 10.10
CA SER A 136 -33.45 17.58 10.06
C SER A 136 -32.36 18.11 10.98
N ASP A 137 -32.08 17.41 12.08
CA ASP A 137 -31.07 17.82 13.07
C ASP A 137 -29.67 17.69 12.48
N VAL A 138 -29.37 16.58 11.77
CA VAL A 138 -28.08 16.42 11.04
C VAL A 138 -27.95 17.48 9.94
N TRP A 139 -29.03 17.75 9.22
CA TRP A 139 -29.01 18.80 8.19
C TRP A 139 -28.68 20.16 8.79
N ASN A 140 -29.34 20.55 9.89
CA ASN A 140 -29.08 21.81 10.56
C ASN A 140 -27.65 21.89 11.14
N TYR A 141 -27.15 20.77 11.69
CA TYR A 141 -25.77 20.66 12.15
C TYR A 141 -24.77 20.89 11.01
N LEU A 142 -24.98 20.25 9.85
CA LEU A 142 -24.11 20.44 8.69
C LEU A 142 -24.13 21.87 8.17
N LEU A 143 -25.32 22.49 8.12
CA LEU A 143 -25.46 23.90 7.73
C LEU A 143 -24.71 24.83 8.69
N GLN A 144 -24.84 24.62 10.00
CA GLN A 144 -24.14 25.41 11.00
C GLN A 144 -22.62 25.29 10.84
N ARG A 145 -22.08 24.08 10.64
CA ARG A 145 -20.64 23.86 10.42
C ARG A 145 -20.15 24.45 9.10
N TYR A 146 -20.98 24.38 8.06
CA TYR A 146 -20.63 24.97 6.76
C TYR A 146 -20.43 26.49 6.83
N VAL A 147 -21.29 27.20 7.58
CA VAL A 147 -21.18 28.67 7.73
C VAL A 147 -19.89 29.08 8.45
N GLU A 148 -19.30 28.20 9.28
CA GLU A 148 -18.06 28.46 10.00
C GLU A 148 -16.79 28.26 9.15
N ILE A 149 -16.92 27.69 7.93
CA ILE A 149 -15.78 27.39 7.05
C ILE A 149 -15.26 28.68 6.40
N PRO A 150 -13.98 29.04 6.59
CA PRO A 150 -13.34 30.07 5.80
C PRO A 150 -13.27 29.67 4.33
N ASP A 151 -13.43 30.61 3.39
CA ASP A 151 -13.37 30.30 1.95
C ASP A 151 -14.32 29.14 1.57
N GLN A 152 -15.60 29.32 1.88
CA GLN A 152 -16.64 28.29 1.75
C GLN A 152 -16.60 27.61 0.38
N PRO A 153 -16.40 26.26 0.32
CA PRO A 153 -16.57 25.51 -0.92
C PRO A 153 -18.04 25.49 -1.32
N ALA A 154 -18.37 25.04 -2.54
CA ALA A 154 -19.76 24.80 -2.88
C ALA A 154 -20.44 23.89 -1.85
N PHE A 155 -21.62 24.28 -1.36
CA PHE A 155 -22.31 23.53 -0.30
C PHE A 155 -22.58 22.07 -0.69
N VAL A 156 -22.89 21.82 -1.95
CA VAL A 156 -23.13 20.48 -2.48
C VAL A 156 -21.89 19.59 -2.32
N ASP A 157 -20.69 20.11 -2.65
CA ASP A 157 -19.44 19.37 -2.55
C ASP A 157 -19.05 19.12 -1.09
N TYR A 158 -19.25 20.10 -0.21
CA TYR A 158 -19.09 19.92 1.23
C TYR A 158 -20.03 18.83 1.78
N PHE A 159 -21.31 18.91 1.43
CA PHE A 159 -22.33 17.96 1.89
C PHE A 159 -22.00 16.52 1.49
N TRP A 160 -21.65 16.30 0.22
CA TRP A 160 -21.26 14.97 -0.26
C TRP A 160 -19.94 14.51 0.32
N THR A 161 -18.96 15.39 0.52
CA THR A 161 -17.70 15.07 1.17
C THR A 161 -17.93 14.54 2.59
N VAL A 162 -18.69 15.25 3.40
CA VAL A 162 -19.00 14.81 4.78
C VAL A 162 -19.75 13.48 4.78
N ARG A 163 -20.73 13.31 3.91
CA ARG A 163 -21.47 12.04 3.80
C ARG A 163 -20.57 10.88 3.38
N SER A 164 -19.72 11.08 2.40
CA SER A 164 -18.80 10.04 1.91
C SER A 164 -17.76 9.65 2.95
N MET A 165 -17.27 10.59 3.74
CA MET A 165 -16.34 10.31 4.84
C MET A 165 -16.96 9.47 5.96
N HIS A 166 -18.24 9.71 6.27
CA HIS A 166 -18.92 9.02 7.37
C HIS A 166 -19.55 7.68 6.94
N ALA A 167 -19.89 7.51 5.66
CA ALA A 167 -20.56 6.30 5.18
C ALA A 167 -19.85 4.97 5.56
N PRO A 168 -18.53 4.85 5.47
CA PRO A 168 -17.82 3.64 5.88
C PRO A 168 -18.01 3.25 7.34
N LEU A 169 -18.26 4.19 8.25
CA LEU A 169 -18.29 3.94 9.70
C LEU A 169 -19.35 2.93 10.11
N TRP A 170 -20.55 2.98 9.53
CA TRP A 170 -21.62 2.01 9.82
C TRP A 170 -21.32 0.62 9.26
N THR A 171 -20.62 0.55 8.12
CA THR A 171 -20.16 -0.73 7.58
C THR A 171 -19.08 -1.33 8.46
N LEU A 172 -18.16 -0.52 8.96
CA LEU A 172 -17.14 -0.95 9.93
C LEU A 172 -17.76 -1.40 11.25
N GLU A 173 -18.82 -0.73 11.72
CA GLU A 173 -19.58 -1.16 12.91
C GLU A 173 -20.20 -2.54 12.72
N LYS A 174 -20.79 -2.81 11.54
CA LYS A 174 -21.30 -4.16 11.22
C LYS A 174 -20.18 -5.20 11.26
N ALA A 175 -19.02 -4.90 10.68
CA ALA A 175 -17.84 -5.76 10.72
C ALA A 175 -17.34 -5.97 12.16
N LEU A 176 -17.29 -4.89 12.94
CA LEU A 176 -16.91 -4.92 14.35
C LEU A 176 -17.81 -5.88 15.15
N ARG A 177 -19.13 -5.79 15.00
CA ARG A 177 -20.10 -6.61 15.72
C ARG A 177 -20.06 -8.09 15.31
N ALA A 178 -19.77 -8.38 14.05
CA ALA A 178 -19.78 -9.73 13.48
C ALA A 178 -18.44 -10.46 13.55
N ALA A 179 -17.37 -9.78 13.97
CA ALA A 179 -16.04 -10.35 14.02
C ALA A 179 -15.95 -11.56 14.95
N PRO A 180 -15.21 -12.63 14.56
CA PRO A 180 -14.98 -13.80 15.42
C PRO A 180 -14.06 -13.44 16.60
N ARG A 181 -14.06 -14.25 17.63
CA ARG A 181 -13.03 -14.15 18.68
C ARG A 181 -11.68 -14.50 18.08
N THR A 182 -10.65 -13.74 18.43
CA THR A 182 -9.29 -13.97 17.93
C THR A 182 -8.27 -13.71 19.04
N LYS A 183 -7.07 -14.30 18.87
CA LYS A 183 -5.94 -14.07 19.77
C LYS A 183 -5.10 -12.88 19.32
N ILE A 184 -5.02 -12.65 17.99
CA ILE A 184 -4.19 -11.60 17.37
C ILE A 184 -4.98 -10.98 16.24
N LEU A 185 -4.91 -9.65 16.12
CA LEU A 185 -5.34 -8.88 14.97
C LEU A 185 -4.11 -8.47 14.15
N LEU A 186 -4.20 -8.62 12.83
CA LEU A 186 -3.12 -8.26 11.91
C LEU A 186 -3.68 -7.45 10.74
N ALA A 187 -3.25 -6.19 10.61
CA ALA A 187 -3.65 -5.30 9.53
C ALA A 187 -2.42 -4.83 8.73
N PRO A 188 -2.40 -4.97 7.39
CA PRO A 188 -1.28 -4.55 6.56
C PRO A 188 -1.30 -3.05 6.20
N SER A 189 -2.25 -2.28 6.72
CA SER A 189 -2.38 -0.84 6.51
C SER A 189 -3.00 -0.14 7.70
N THR A 190 -2.80 1.18 7.78
CA THR A 190 -3.36 2.05 8.82
C THR A 190 -4.66 2.75 8.40
N GLY A 191 -5.23 2.42 7.21
CA GLY A 191 -6.50 2.94 6.74
C GLY A 191 -7.70 2.39 7.50
N TYR A 192 -8.78 2.10 6.80
CA TYR A 192 -9.99 1.51 7.40
C TYR A 192 -9.72 0.14 8.06
N ALA A 193 -8.78 -0.65 7.50
CA ALA A 193 -8.38 -1.92 8.10
C ALA A 193 -7.68 -1.72 9.45
N GLY A 194 -6.72 -0.80 9.54
CA GLY A 194 -6.04 -0.46 10.79
C GLY A 194 -6.98 0.15 11.82
N TYR A 195 -7.89 1.02 11.39
CA TYR A 195 -8.90 1.61 12.24
C TYR A 195 -9.87 0.56 12.81
N LEU A 196 -10.40 -0.33 11.98
CA LEU A 196 -11.22 -1.46 12.44
C LEU A 196 -10.43 -2.35 13.41
N GLY A 197 -9.14 -2.60 13.13
CA GLY A 197 -8.24 -3.34 14.01
C GLY A 197 -8.11 -2.71 15.38
N ALA A 198 -7.98 -1.40 15.45
CA ALA A 198 -7.91 -0.64 16.70
C ALA A 198 -9.19 -0.74 17.53
N LEU A 199 -10.36 -0.68 16.89
CA LEU A 199 -11.67 -0.88 17.55
C LEU A 199 -11.85 -2.32 18.03
N LEU A 200 -11.48 -3.31 17.20
CA LEU A 200 -11.54 -4.72 17.56
C LEU A 200 -10.59 -5.06 18.71
N ALA A 201 -9.39 -4.49 18.74
CA ALA A 201 -8.43 -4.69 19.81
C ALA A 201 -9.00 -4.26 21.17
N ALA A 202 -9.68 -3.12 21.23
CA ALA A 202 -10.36 -2.65 22.43
C ALA A 202 -11.53 -3.58 22.81
N ARG A 203 -12.38 -3.96 21.84
CA ARG A 203 -13.58 -4.77 22.10
C ARG A 203 -13.27 -6.21 22.50
N LEU A 204 -12.30 -6.85 21.83
CA LEU A 204 -11.95 -8.25 22.04
C LEU A 204 -10.86 -8.44 23.11
N ASN A 205 -10.28 -7.34 23.58
CA ASN A 205 -9.12 -7.32 24.48
C ASN A 205 -7.97 -8.19 23.95
N CYS A 206 -7.59 -7.99 22.70
CA CYS A 206 -6.52 -8.74 22.05
C CYS A 206 -5.52 -7.80 21.32
N PRO A 207 -4.25 -8.20 21.16
CA PRO A 207 -3.23 -7.35 20.55
C PRO A 207 -3.50 -7.11 19.06
N LEU A 208 -3.25 -5.87 18.63
CA LEU A 208 -3.21 -5.46 17.23
C LEU A 208 -1.76 -5.33 16.77
N ILE A 209 -1.43 -5.98 15.67
CA ILE A 209 -0.20 -5.78 14.91
C ILE A 209 -0.56 -5.02 13.63
N ILE A 210 0.10 -3.90 13.40
CA ILE A 210 0.10 -3.21 12.10
C ILE A 210 1.35 -3.65 11.35
N SER A 211 1.22 -4.18 10.13
CA SER A 211 2.34 -4.60 9.29
C SER A 211 2.34 -3.79 7.99
N GLU A 212 2.93 -2.59 8.01
CA GLU A 212 2.90 -1.67 6.87
C GLU A 212 3.86 -2.09 5.75
N HIS A 213 3.30 -2.19 4.54
CA HIS A 213 4.05 -2.46 3.31
C HIS A 213 4.38 -1.19 2.51
N GLY A 214 3.79 -0.09 2.84
CA GLY A 214 4.02 1.29 2.42
C GLY A 214 3.40 2.19 3.48
N ILE A 215 3.73 3.48 3.51
CA ILE A 215 3.08 4.41 4.45
C ILE A 215 1.74 4.86 3.88
N TYR A 216 0.68 4.18 4.33
CA TYR A 216 -0.68 4.38 3.83
C TYR A 216 -1.11 5.85 3.83
N THR A 217 -0.85 6.57 4.92
CA THR A 217 -1.23 7.99 5.04
C THR A 217 -0.52 8.88 4.03
N LYS A 218 0.78 8.61 3.75
CA LYS A 218 1.55 9.30 2.72
C LYS A 218 1.01 9.00 1.32
N GLU A 219 0.77 7.73 1.02
CA GLU A 219 0.23 7.30 -0.29
C GLU A 219 -1.15 7.90 -0.50
N ARG A 220 -2.03 7.82 0.50
CA ARG A 220 -3.37 8.40 0.45
C ARG A 220 -3.35 9.92 0.30
N ARG A 221 -2.40 10.62 0.95
CA ARG A 221 -2.22 12.06 0.77
C ARG A 221 -1.86 12.41 -0.67
N ILE A 222 -0.97 11.64 -1.31
CA ILE A 222 -0.61 11.83 -2.72
C ILE A 222 -1.83 11.61 -3.61
N ASP A 223 -2.55 10.51 -3.43
CA ASP A 223 -3.78 10.20 -4.17
C ASP A 223 -4.80 11.33 -4.07
N LEU A 224 -5.04 11.83 -2.85
CA LEU A 224 -5.97 12.92 -2.60
C LEU A 224 -5.53 14.24 -3.23
N LEU A 225 -4.24 14.54 -3.23
CA LEU A 225 -3.70 15.74 -3.91
C LEU A 225 -3.89 15.69 -5.44
N LEU A 226 -3.91 14.49 -6.01
CA LEU A 226 -4.10 14.27 -7.45
C LEU A 226 -5.56 13.94 -7.84
N ALA A 227 -6.45 13.77 -6.85
CA ALA A 227 -7.82 13.34 -7.08
C ALA A 227 -8.63 14.38 -7.88
N ARG A 228 -9.20 13.96 -9.01
CA ARG A 228 -10.05 14.81 -9.88
C ARG A 228 -11.50 14.86 -9.43
N TRP A 229 -11.94 13.92 -8.60
CA TRP A 229 -13.32 13.85 -8.09
C TRP A 229 -13.59 14.82 -6.92
N ILE A 230 -12.54 15.41 -6.32
CA ILE A 230 -12.69 16.49 -5.36
C ILE A 230 -12.75 17.78 -6.18
N HIS A 231 -13.97 18.29 -6.37
CA HIS A 231 -14.17 19.52 -7.13
C HIS A 231 -13.64 20.72 -6.36
N GLU A 232 -12.89 21.56 -7.05
CA GLU A 232 -12.35 22.81 -6.54
C GLU A 232 -12.80 23.91 -7.50
N ASP A 233 -13.46 24.93 -6.97
CA ASP A 233 -13.75 26.11 -7.77
C ASP A 233 -12.44 26.74 -8.23
N GLU A 234 -12.27 26.94 -9.54
CA GLU A 234 -11.08 27.52 -10.18
C GLU A 234 -10.93 29.03 -9.86
N GLU A 235 -11.15 29.45 -8.64
CA GLU A 235 -10.95 30.85 -8.30
C GLU A 235 -9.48 31.22 -8.13
N PHE A 236 -9.07 32.07 -8.97
CA PHE A 236 -7.87 32.64 -9.52
C PHE A 236 -6.80 33.17 -8.54
N LEU A 237 -6.92 33.09 -7.23
CA LEU A 237 -6.01 33.78 -6.31
C LEU A 237 -5.49 32.91 -5.15
N ARG A 238 -5.23 31.65 -5.37
CA ARG A 238 -4.60 30.82 -4.33
C ARG A 238 -3.12 31.11 -4.19
N ARG A 239 -2.68 31.19 -2.95
CA ARG A 239 -1.25 31.22 -2.65
C ARG A 239 -0.63 29.89 -3.04
N PRO A 240 0.53 29.88 -3.70
CA PRO A 240 1.22 28.64 -4.03
C PRO A 240 1.37 27.77 -2.77
N GLY A 241 0.94 26.49 -2.86
CA GLY A 241 1.01 25.54 -1.75
C GLY A 241 -0.20 25.49 -0.81
N GLN A 242 -1.25 26.29 -1.02
CA GLN A 242 -2.48 26.21 -0.23
C GLN A 242 -3.35 25.05 -0.72
N ILE A 243 -3.65 24.11 0.18
CA ILE A 243 -4.54 22.95 -0.10
C ILE A 243 -5.99 23.41 0.10
N HIS A 244 -6.88 23.01 -0.80
CA HIS A 244 -8.33 23.29 -0.68
C HIS A 244 -8.94 22.65 0.56
N TYR A 245 -9.92 23.33 1.18
CA TYR A 245 -10.55 22.88 2.42
C TYR A 245 -11.05 21.43 2.37
N LEU A 246 -11.80 21.04 1.33
CA LEU A 246 -12.36 19.69 1.21
C LEU A 246 -11.27 18.63 1.07
N ARG A 247 -10.21 18.96 0.35
CA ARG A 247 -9.05 18.06 0.17
C ARG A 247 -8.28 17.92 1.49
N GLN A 248 -8.08 19.02 2.22
CA GLN A 248 -7.45 18.98 3.54
C GLN A 248 -8.29 18.16 4.52
N LEU A 249 -9.62 18.29 4.48
CA LEU A 249 -10.53 17.51 5.33
C LEU A 249 -10.36 15.99 5.12
N TRP A 250 -10.23 15.55 3.86
CA TRP A 250 -9.95 14.15 3.56
C TRP A 250 -8.57 13.70 4.03
N ILE A 251 -7.55 14.54 3.85
CA ILE A 251 -6.19 14.26 4.33
C ILE A 251 -6.20 14.09 5.85
N ASP A 252 -6.77 15.04 6.57
CA ASP A 252 -6.88 15.02 8.03
C ASP A 252 -7.61 13.77 8.52
N PHE A 253 -8.67 13.37 7.81
CA PHE A 253 -9.43 12.18 8.15
C PHE A 253 -8.56 10.90 8.06
N PHE A 254 -7.83 10.69 6.97
CA PHE A 254 -6.96 9.51 6.83
C PHE A 254 -5.74 9.56 7.75
N GLU A 255 -5.17 10.73 7.99
CA GLU A 255 -4.11 10.90 8.99
C GLU A 255 -4.62 10.56 10.41
N PHE A 256 -5.86 10.93 10.73
CA PHE A 256 -6.50 10.51 11.98
C PHE A 256 -6.64 9.00 12.09
N LEU A 257 -7.17 8.31 11.05
CA LEU A 257 -7.29 6.86 11.06
C LEU A 257 -5.91 6.19 11.30
N GLY A 258 -4.88 6.69 10.62
CA GLY A 258 -3.50 6.18 10.76
C GLY A 258 -2.96 6.37 12.17
N ARG A 259 -3.08 7.56 12.71
CA ARG A 259 -2.62 7.89 14.07
C ARG A 259 -3.36 7.06 15.13
N PHE A 260 -4.66 6.90 14.97
CA PHE A 260 -5.48 6.06 15.85
C PHE A 260 -5.03 4.60 15.84
N ALA A 261 -4.77 4.04 14.64
CA ALA A 261 -4.28 2.68 14.50
C ALA A 261 -2.91 2.49 15.17
N TYR A 262 -1.96 3.42 14.99
CA TYR A 262 -0.65 3.38 15.63
C TYR A 262 -0.72 3.46 17.16
N GLN A 263 -1.58 4.32 17.69
CA GLN A 263 -1.74 4.44 19.15
C GLN A 263 -2.22 3.13 19.78
N ARG A 264 -3.12 2.42 19.13
CA ARG A 264 -3.72 1.17 19.62
C ARG A 264 -2.90 -0.07 19.29
N ALA A 265 -2.04 -0.01 18.28
CA ALA A 265 -1.18 -1.14 17.95
C ALA A 265 -0.27 -1.56 19.10
N ARG A 266 -0.16 -2.87 19.33
CA ARG A 266 0.83 -3.45 20.25
C ARG A 266 2.22 -3.44 19.65
N ARG A 267 2.32 -3.77 18.36
CA ARG A 267 3.53 -3.71 17.53
C ARG A 267 3.21 -3.11 16.16
N ILE A 268 4.17 -2.40 15.62
CA ILE A 268 4.11 -1.81 14.27
C ILE A 268 5.31 -2.35 13.51
N VAL A 269 5.05 -3.18 12.52
CA VAL A 269 6.05 -3.77 11.65
C VAL A 269 6.21 -2.91 10.41
N ASN A 270 7.45 -2.61 10.06
CA ASN A 270 7.83 -2.01 8.79
C ASN A 270 8.78 -2.93 8.02
N LEU A 271 8.95 -2.67 6.73
CA LEU A 271 9.75 -3.51 5.84
C LEU A 271 11.25 -3.11 5.82
N TYR A 272 11.59 -1.88 6.22
CA TYR A 272 12.96 -1.34 6.20
C TYR A 272 13.10 -0.17 7.17
N GLY A 273 14.31 0.07 7.63
CA GLY A 273 14.58 1.08 8.67
C GLY A 273 14.36 2.52 8.25
N GLY A 274 14.57 2.82 6.97
CA GLY A 274 14.43 4.19 6.44
C GLY A 274 13.00 4.77 6.51
N VAL A 275 11.98 3.96 6.80
CA VAL A 275 10.59 4.42 6.93
C VAL A 275 10.23 4.86 8.36
N ILE A 276 11.04 4.50 9.34
CA ILE A 276 10.79 4.79 10.76
C ILE A 276 10.50 6.29 11.03
N PRO A 277 11.25 7.26 10.49
CA PRO A 277 10.95 8.68 10.70
C PRO A 277 9.54 9.07 10.29
N LEU A 278 9.04 8.55 9.16
CA LEU A 278 7.68 8.81 8.67
C LEU A 278 6.62 8.19 9.59
N GLN A 279 6.87 7.01 10.14
CA GLN A 279 5.95 6.38 11.09
C GLN A 279 5.90 7.17 12.42
N LEU A 280 7.03 7.67 12.90
CA LEU A 280 7.09 8.52 14.11
C LEU A 280 6.33 9.85 13.89
N GLU A 281 6.51 10.50 12.74
CA GLU A 281 5.74 11.68 12.33
C GLU A 281 4.23 11.38 12.28
N GLY A 282 3.86 10.22 11.75
CA GLY A 282 2.48 9.70 11.73
C GLY A 282 1.91 9.36 13.11
N GLY A 283 2.69 9.46 14.20
CA GLY A 283 2.26 9.22 15.57
C GLY A 283 2.53 7.82 16.12
N ALA A 284 3.38 7.03 15.45
CA ALA A 284 3.87 5.78 16.00
C ALA A 284 4.80 6.04 17.21
N VAL A 285 4.87 5.08 18.13
CA VAL A 285 5.77 5.14 19.28
C VAL A 285 6.98 4.26 19.00
N GLU A 286 8.19 4.78 19.18
CA GLU A 286 9.46 4.11 18.84
C GLU A 286 9.55 2.69 19.42
N GLY A 287 9.21 2.51 20.68
CA GLY A 287 9.25 1.21 21.36
C GLY A 287 8.28 0.15 20.83
N LYS A 288 7.36 0.52 19.92
CA LYS A 288 6.44 -0.41 19.24
C LYS A 288 6.92 -0.81 17.84
N LEU A 289 7.93 -0.11 17.30
CA LEU A 289 8.42 -0.30 15.93
C LEU A 289 9.34 -1.52 15.84
N LEU A 290 9.14 -2.32 14.79
CA LEU A 290 9.92 -3.51 14.49
C LEU A 290 10.12 -3.62 12.98
N THR A 291 11.35 -3.87 12.53
CA THR A 291 11.63 -4.10 11.11
C THR A 291 11.64 -5.58 10.80
N ILE A 292 10.68 -6.01 9.97
CA ILE A 292 10.62 -7.35 9.39
C ILE A 292 10.49 -7.20 7.87
N PRO A 293 11.59 -7.30 7.11
CA PRO A 293 11.53 -7.20 5.66
C PRO A 293 10.77 -8.39 5.06
N ASN A 294 10.18 -8.17 3.90
CA ASN A 294 9.66 -9.25 3.10
C ASN A 294 10.80 -10.20 2.69
N GLY A 295 10.50 -11.49 2.71
CA GLY A 295 11.39 -12.52 2.22
C GLY A 295 10.90 -13.12 0.91
N ILE A 296 11.80 -13.77 0.18
CA ILE A 296 11.49 -14.57 -1.00
C ILE A 296 12.06 -15.98 -0.87
N ASP A 297 11.51 -16.90 -1.64
CA ASP A 297 12.10 -18.23 -1.81
C ASP A 297 13.32 -18.11 -2.76
N VAL A 298 14.49 -17.93 -2.16
CA VAL A 298 15.75 -17.74 -2.90
C VAL A 298 16.12 -18.97 -3.71
N GLU A 299 15.82 -20.16 -3.21
CA GLU A 299 16.15 -21.43 -3.88
C GLU A 299 15.47 -21.57 -5.23
N SER A 300 14.25 -21.05 -5.37
CA SER A 300 13.50 -21.07 -6.64
C SER A 300 14.19 -20.27 -7.76
N PHE A 301 15.06 -19.31 -7.42
CA PHE A 301 15.78 -18.47 -8.39
C PHE A 301 17.20 -18.95 -8.69
N VAL A 302 17.73 -19.93 -7.98
CA VAL A 302 19.08 -20.48 -8.24
C VAL A 302 19.28 -20.91 -9.71
N PRO A 303 18.29 -21.54 -10.40
CA PRO A 303 18.42 -21.90 -11.81
C PRO A 303 18.61 -20.69 -12.77
N ALA A 304 18.27 -19.49 -12.35
CA ALA A 304 18.47 -18.27 -13.14
C ALA A 304 19.87 -17.64 -12.96
N ARG A 305 20.69 -18.12 -12.03
CA ARG A 305 22.05 -17.64 -11.82
C ARG A 305 22.96 -18.07 -12.97
N ARG A 306 23.12 -17.17 -13.94
CA ARG A 306 23.96 -17.39 -15.13
C ARG A 306 25.08 -16.38 -15.21
N PRO A 307 26.27 -16.73 -15.70
CA PRO A 307 27.33 -15.77 -15.98
C PRO A 307 26.90 -14.77 -17.06
N LEU A 308 27.48 -13.58 -17.06
CA LEU A 308 27.14 -12.47 -17.96
C LEU A 308 27.15 -12.89 -19.44
N VAL A 309 28.14 -13.69 -19.85
CA VAL A 309 28.31 -14.15 -21.24
C VAL A 309 27.15 -15.02 -21.76
N GLN A 310 26.38 -15.65 -20.87
CA GLN A 310 25.22 -16.47 -21.22
C GLN A 310 23.91 -15.67 -21.24
N ARG A 311 23.95 -14.38 -20.89
CA ARG A 311 22.79 -13.52 -20.84
C ARG A 311 22.64 -12.73 -22.13
N GLN A 312 21.41 -12.48 -22.53
CA GLN A 312 21.08 -11.63 -23.67
C GLN A 312 21.45 -10.16 -23.36
N ASP A 313 21.79 -9.40 -24.39
CA ASP A 313 21.99 -7.97 -24.26
C ASP A 313 20.65 -7.26 -24.08
N ALA A 314 20.05 -7.48 -22.90
CA ALA A 314 18.73 -6.98 -22.54
C ALA A 314 18.70 -6.47 -21.09
N VAL A 315 17.91 -5.44 -20.90
CA VAL A 315 17.60 -4.82 -19.60
C VAL A 315 16.10 -4.92 -19.37
N ALA A 316 15.66 -5.38 -18.21
CA ALA A 316 14.23 -5.54 -17.92
C ALA A 316 13.75 -4.63 -16.80
N LEU A 317 12.57 -4.04 -17.00
CA LEU A 317 11.73 -3.48 -15.94
C LEU A 317 10.62 -4.49 -15.65
N ILE A 318 10.56 -4.98 -14.40
CA ILE A 318 9.59 -5.98 -13.96
C ILE A 318 8.59 -5.33 -13.01
N GLY A 319 7.33 -5.21 -13.44
CA GLY A 319 6.27 -4.61 -12.67
C GLY A 319 5.04 -4.27 -13.52
N ARG A 320 3.95 -3.87 -12.87
CA ARG A 320 2.72 -3.42 -13.55
C ARG A 320 3.00 -2.17 -14.39
N VAL A 321 2.33 -2.04 -15.51
CA VAL A 321 2.43 -0.83 -16.36
C VAL A 321 1.46 0.23 -15.83
N VAL A 322 1.92 1.00 -14.85
CA VAL A 322 1.15 2.05 -14.17
C VAL A 322 2.02 3.29 -13.90
N PRO A 323 1.45 4.49 -13.72
CA PRO A 323 2.20 5.75 -13.61
C PRO A 323 3.27 5.75 -12.50
N ILE A 324 2.99 5.12 -11.35
CA ILE A 324 3.93 5.09 -10.23
C ILE A 324 5.24 4.34 -10.55
N LYS A 325 5.25 3.46 -11.55
CA LYS A 325 6.43 2.74 -12.05
C LYS A 325 7.29 3.55 -13.01
N ASP A 326 6.78 4.70 -13.46
CA ASP A 326 7.45 5.63 -14.38
C ASP A 326 8.11 4.95 -15.60
N ILE A 327 7.31 4.16 -16.29
CA ILE A 327 7.73 3.43 -17.51
C ILE A 327 8.25 4.43 -18.57
N LYS A 328 7.73 5.66 -18.59
CA LYS A 328 8.15 6.70 -19.53
C LYS A 328 9.61 7.12 -19.34
N THR A 329 10.09 7.17 -18.09
CA THR A 329 11.52 7.41 -17.80
C THR A 329 12.38 6.26 -18.33
N PHE A 330 11.95 5.00 -18.17
CA PHE A 330 12.67 3.84 -18.73
C PHE A 330 12.72 3.87 -20.27
N ILE A 331 11.62 4.25 -20.95
CA ILE A 331 11.57 4.39 -22.42
C ILE A 331 12.51 5.52 -22.89
N ARG A 332 12.51 6.69 -22.23
CA ARG A 332 13.44 7.80 -22.55
C ARG A 332 14.90 7.41 -22.35
N THR A 333 15.16 6.59 -21.34
CA THR A 333 16.50 6.01 -21.07
C THR A 333 16.96 5.12 -22.23
N ALA A 334 16.04 4.28 -22.77
CA ALA A 334 16.32 3.46 -23.94
C ALA A 334 16.68 4.32 -25.18
N ASP A 335 16.01 5.46 -25.38
CA ASP A 335 16.31 6.38 -26.46
C ASP A 335 17.72 6.98 -26.34
N LEU A 336 18.11 7.43 -25.14
CA LEU A 336 19.46 7.97 -24.89
C LEU A 336 20.54 6.92 -25.20
N LEU A 337 20.39 5.70 -24.71
CA LEU A 337 21.35 4.62 -24.96
C LEU A 337 21.40 4.21 -26.43
N ARG A 338 20.29 4.26 -27.15
CA ARG A 338 20.25 4.04 -28.60
C ARG A 338 20.96 5.16 -29.38
N GLN A 339 20.80 6.41 -28.97
CA GLN A 339 21.53 7.55 -29.56
C GLN A 339 23.05 7.43 -29.37
N GLU A 340 23.50 6.76 -28.31
CA GLU A 340 24.90 6.38 -28.09
C GLU A 340 25.37 5.19 -28.96
N GLY A 341 24.49 4.63 -29.80
CA GLY A 341 24.79 3.51 -30.69
C GLY A 341 24.65 2.13 -30.09
N ARG A 342 24.04 1.98 -28.90
CA ARG A 342 23.83 0.69 -28.24
C ARG A 342 22.70 -0.08 -28.90
N LYS A 343 22.85 -1.41 -28.93
CA LYS A 343 21.85 -2.36 -29.48
C LYS A 343 21.11 -3.13 -28.38
N THR A 344 21.22 -2.68 -27.13
CA THR A 344 20.58 -3.30 -25.97
C THR A 344 19.05 -3.29 -26.10
N HIS A 345 18.40 -4.39 -25.78
CA HIS A 345 16.94 -4.51 -25.76
C HIS A 345 16.40 -4.09 -24.39
N PHE A 346 15.24 -3.45 -24.37
CA PHE A 346 14.54 -2.97 -23.18
C PHE A 346 13.20 -3.69 -23.04
N TRP A 347 13.07 -4.51 -22.02
CA TRP A 347 11.88 -5.32 -21.81
C TRP A 347 11.03 -4.74 -20.66
N ILE A 348 9.76 -4.51 -20.95
CA ILE A 348 8.75 -4.10 -19.98
C ILE A 348 7.88 -5.32 -19.71
N VAL A 349 7.97 -5.87 -18.47
CA VAL A 349 7.40 -7.16 -18.10
C VAL A 349 6.39 -6.98 -16.99
N GLY A 350 5.12 -7.19 -17.27
CA GLY A 350 4.02 -7.09 -16.31
C GLY A 350 2.69 -6.82 -16.96
N SER A 351 1.61 -6.85 -16.16
CA SER A 351 0.26 -6.57 -16.66
C SER A 351 0.06 -5.09 -16.93
N SER A 352 -0.69 -4.79 -17.99
CA SER A 352 -1.17 -3.45 -18.35
C SER A 352 -2.68 -3.27 -18.14
N GLU A 353 -3.36 -4.27 -17.56
CA GLU A 353 -4.83 -4.28 -17.40
C GLU A 353 -5.34 -3.28 -16.36
N GLU A 354 -4.48 -2.80 -15.46
CA GLU A 354 -4.86 -1.88 -14.39
C GLU A 354 -5.00 -0.44 -14.89
N ASP A 355 -4.19 -0.04 -15.88
CA ASP A 355 -4.21 1.30 -16.48
C ASP A 355 -3.91 1.22 -17.98
N GLU A 356 -4.95 0.94 -18.76
CA GLU A 356 -4.86 0.81 -20.22
C GLU A 356 -4.52 2.15 -20.89
N GLU A 357 -4.94 3.28 -20.32
CA GLU A 357 -4.66 4.62 -20.83
C GLU A 357 -3.16 4.92 -20.73
N TYR A 358 -2.57 4.71 -19.55
CA TYR A 358 -1.13 4.89 -19.37
C TYR A 358 -0.30 3.96 -20.25
N HIS A 359 -0.75 2.71 -20.41
CA HIS A 359 -0.09 1.76 -21.32
C HIS A 359 -0.11 2.27 -22.76
N ALA A 360 -1.25 2.77 -23.24
CA ALA A 360 -1.36 3.35 -24.58
C ALA A 360 -0.43 4.57 -24.74
N GLU A 361 -0.37 5.45 -23.74
CA GLU A 361 0.57 6.58 -23.75
C GLU A 361 2.04 6.14 -23.85
N CYS A 362 2.41 5.06 -23.15
CA CYS A 362 3.76 4.48 -23.23
C CYS A 362 4.05 3.91 -24.62
N GLN A 363 3.08 3.25 -25.25
CA GLN A 363 3.23 2.74 -26.62
C GLN A 363 3.41 3.88 -27.64
N VAL A 364 2.60 4.93 -27.53
CA VAL A 364 2.73 6.14 -28.38
C VAL A 364 4.12 6.77 -28.19
N LEU A 365 4.65 6.80 -26.96
CA LEU A 365 6.00 7.31 -26.71
C LEU A 365 7.08 6.45 -27.40
N VAL A 366 6.97 5.13 -27.36
CA VAL A 366 7.88 4.20 -28.08
C VAL A 366 7.83 4.45 -29.58
N GLU A 367 6.63 4.60 -30.16
CA GLU A 367 6.45 4.90 -31.59
C GLU A 367 7.03 6.26 -31.97
N HIS A 368 6.75 7.29 -31.17
CA HIS A 368 7.22 8.66 -31.43
C HIS A 368 8.76 8.75 -31.40
N LEU A 369 9.41 8.00 -30.52
CA LEU A 369 10.86 7.93 -30.43
C LEU A 369 11.48 6.91 -31.41
N GLY A 370 10.67 6.14 -32.15
CA GLY A 370 11.12 5.14 -33.12
C GLY A 370 11.84 3.96 -32.48
N LEU A 371 11.42 3.51 -31.29
CA LEU A 371 12.09 2.49 -30.47
C LEU A 371 11.48 1.08 -30.59
N GLN A 372 10.61 0.82 -31.58
CA GLN A 372 9.87 -0.44 -31.71
C GLN A 372 10.77 -1.66 -31.90
N ASP A 373 11.97 -1.46 -32.38
CA ASP A 373 12.98 -2.49 -32.60
C ASP A 373 13.74 -2.90 -31.32
N CYS A 374 13.74 -2.07 -30.29
CA CYS A 374 14.50 -2.31 -29.06
C CYS A 374 13.68 -2.29 -27.76
N VAL A 375 12.52 -1.60 -27.71
CA VAL A 375 11.64 -1.58 -26.53
C VAL A 375 10.44 -2.48 -26.74
N HIS A 376 10.25 -3.46 -25.85
CA HIS A 376 9.24 -4.51 -26.00
C HIS A 376 8.38 -4.65 -24.74
N PHE A 377 7.06 -4.52 -24.90
CA PHE A 377 6.07 -4.87 -23.87
C PHE A 377 5.79 -6.37 -23.96
N LEU A 378 6.27 -7.13 -22.99
CA LEU A 378 6.17 -8.60 -23.00
C LEU A 378 4.91 -9.11 -22.30
N GLY A 379 4.13 -8.24 -21.66
CA GLY A 379 3.00 -8.66 -20.84
C GLY A 379 3.43 -9.48 -19.63
N PHE A 380 2.51 -10.28 -19.12
CA PHE A 380 2.80 -11.18 -18.00
C PHE A 380 3.66 -12.35 -18.45
N ARG A 381 4.85 -12.53 -17.84
CA ARG A 381 5.81 -13.59 -18.12
C ARG A 381 6.36 -14.18 -16.83
N SER A 382 6.93 -15.37 -16.90
CA SER A 382 7.67 -15.97 -15.79
C SER A 382 8.86 -15.09 -15.42
N VAL A 383 8.88 -14.58 -14.19
CA VAL A 383 9.98 -13.76 -13.68
C VAL A 383 11.30 -14.54 -13.73
N LEU A 384 11.27 -15.85 -13.45
CA LEU A 384 12.44 -16.73 -13.52
C LEU A 384 13.04 -16.78 -14.95
N GLU A 385 12.19 -16.88 -15.97
CA GLU A 385 12.64 -16.90 -17.37
C GLU A 385 13.29 -15.56 -17.76
N ILE A 386 12.66 -14.43 -17.39
CA ILE A 386 13.19 -13.09 -17.65
C ILE A 386 14.54 -12.92 -16.96
N LEU A 387 14.61 -13.19 -15.64
CA LEU A 387 15.83 -13.02 -14.87
C LEU A 387 16.96 -13.96 -15.30
N SER A 388 16.65 -15.11 -15.92
CA SER A 388 17.67 -15.99 -16.51
C SER A 388 18.25 -15.44 -17.80
N ALA A 389 17.54 -14.53 -18.48
CA ALA A 389 17.90 -14.02 -19.80
C ALA A 389 18.58 -12.64 -19.76
N VAL A 390 18.14 -11.73 -18.90
CA VAL A 390 18.60 -10.33 -18.92
C VAL A 390 19.91 -10.10 -18.17
N ARG A 391 20.66 -9.07 -18.58
CA ARG A 391 21.90 -8.63 -17.91
C ARG A 391 21.63 -7.78 -16.68
N LEU A 392 20.61 -6.93 -16.73
CA LEU A 392 20.25 -5.99 -15.67
C LEU A 392 18.74 -5.96 -15.49
N THR A 393 18.31 -5.61 -14.28
CA THR A 393 16.96 -5.10 -14.05
C THR A 393 17.00 -3.63 -13.66
N VAL A 394 15.91 -2.93 -13.99
CA VAL A 394 15.73 -1.51 -13.69
C VAL A 394 14.45 -1.32 -12.90
N LEU A 395 14.51 -0.44 -11.91
CA LEU A 395 13.36 0.08 -11.21
C LEU A 395 13.35 1.60 -11.35
N SER A 396 12.48 2.14 -12.19
CA SER A 396 12.33 3.59 -12.44
C SER A 396 11.24 4.25 -11.60
N SER A 397 10.66 3.53 -10.64
CA SER A 397 9.50 3.94 -9.85
C SER A 397 9.68 5.28 -9.15
N ILE A 398 8.55 6.00 -8.98
CA ILE A 398 8.47 7.25 -8.21
C ILE A 398 8.30 6.97 -6.71
N SER A 399 7.69 5.85 -6.36
CA SER A 399 7.51 5.42 -4.97
C SER A 399 7.46 3.90 -4.86
N GLU A 400 8.07 3.36 -3.82
CA GLU A 400 8.05 1.94 -3.46
C GLU A 400 8.03 1.78 -1.93
N GLY A 401 7.63 0.59 -1.48
CA GLY A 401 7.94 0.12 -0.14
C GLY A 401 9.24 -0.68 -0.16
N LEU A 402 9.12 -2.01 -0.18
CA LEU A 402 10.24 -2.93 -0.41
C LEU A 402 9.92 -3.74 -1.68
N PRO A 403 10.54 -3.40 -2.84
CA PRO A 403 10.20 -4.00 -4.12
C PRO A 403 10.67 -5.45 -4.22
N LEU A 404 9.73 -6.40 -4.35
CA LEU A 404 10.05 -7.82 -4.50
C LEU A 404 10.85 -8.12 -5.77
N SER A 405 10.61 -7.36 -6.86
CA SER A 405 11.37 -7.51 -8.11
C SER A 405 12.87 -7.29 -7.94
N VAL A 406 13.28 -6.43 -6.99
CA VAL A 406 14.71 -6.25 -6.64
C VAL A 406 15.23 -7.48 -5.90
N LEU A 407 14.48 -8.02 -4.94
CA LEU A 407 14.88 -9.24 -4.22
C LEU A 407 14.96 -10.45 -5.17
N GLU A 408 14.00 -10.60 -6.08
CA GLU A 408 13.98 -11.64 -7.11
C GLU A 408 15.18 -11.51 -8.05
N SER A 409 15.52 -10.28 -8.46
CA SER A 409 16.72 -10.00 -9.26
C SER A 409 18.00 -10.41 -8.51
N PHE A 410 18.10 -10.05 -7.23
CA PHE A 410 19.24 -10.43 -6.38
C PHE A 410 19.36 -11.95 -6.25
N ALA A 411 18.24 -12.66 -6.05
CA ALA A 411 18.23 -14.11 -5.94
C ALA A 411 18.69 -14.80 -7.23
N ALA A 412 18.38 -14.20 -8.38
CA ALA A 412 18.87 -14.64 -9.69
C ALA A 412 20.29 -14.17 -10.04
N GLY A 413 20.95 -13.43 -9.16
CA GLY A 413 22.28 -12.88 -9.40
C GLY A 413 22.29 -11.79 -10.48
N VAL A 414 21.19 -11.04 -10.63
CA VAL A 414 21.06 -9.93 -11.58
C VAL A 414 21.22 -8.60 -10.84
N PRO A 415 22.24 -7.78 -11.16
CA PRO A 415 22.37 -6.44 -10.59
C PRO A 415 21.19 -5.54 -10.96
N VAL A 416 20.93 -4.53 -10.13
CA VAL A 416 19.78 -3.63 -10.30
C VAL A 416 20.26 -2.18 -10.43
N VAL A 417 19.64 -1.43 -11.35
CA VAL A 417 19.70 0.03 -11.34
C VAL A 417 18.33 0.54 -10.86
N SER A 418 18.30 1.31 -9.79
CA SER A 418 17.06 1.72 -9.14
C SER A 418 17.04 3.21 -8.85
N THR A 419 15.86 3.82 -8.97
CA THR A 419 15.59 5.12 -8.36
C THR A 419 15.72 5.05 -6.83
N ASP A 420 16.01 6.18 -6.20
CA ASP A 420 16.17 6.30 -4.74
C ASP A 420 14.82 6.39 -4.04
N VAL A 421 14.11 5.28 -3.99
CA VAL A 421 12.74 5.18 -3.43
C VAL A 421 12.62 4.01 -2.47
N GLY A 422 11.83 4.20 -1.41
CA GLY A 422 11.54 3.14 -0.44
C GLY A 422 12.81 2.50 0.14
N ALA A 423 12.84 1.18 0.14
CA ALA A 423 13.98 0.39 0.62
C ALA A 423 15.14 0.27 -0.39
N CYS A 424 15.03 0.85 -1.60
CA CYS A 424 15.99 0.58 -2.69
C CYS A 424 17.44 0.90 -2.30
N ARG A 425 17.69 2.02 -1.61
CA ARG A 425 19.02 2.37 -1.13
C ARG A 425 19.55 1.33 -0.14
N GLU A 426 18.74 0.92 0.82
CA GLU A 426 19.08 -0.10 1.81
C GLU A 426 19.31 -1.47 1.14
N LEU A 427 18.49 -1.82 0.15
CA LEU A 427 18.65 -3.04 -0.64
C LEU A 427 19.95 -3.04 -1.45
N LEU A 428 20.27 -1.95 -2.15
CA LEU A 428 21.43 -1.91 -3.05
C LEU A 428 22.75 -1.68 -2.32
N TYR A 429 22.75 -0.97 -1.19
CA TYR A 429 23.98 -0.60 -0.49
C TYR A 429 24.13 -1.21 0.91
N GLY A 430 23.02 -1.71 1.52
CA GLY A 430 22.97 -2.24 2.89
C GLY A 430 22.48 -1.22 3.90
N ALA A 431 21.92 -1.71 5.01
CA ALA A 431 21.21 -0.91 6.02
C ALA A 431 22.09 0.05 6.85
N ALA A 432 23.40 -0.18 6.95
CA ALA A 432 24.28 0.54 7.86
C ALA A 432 25.37 1.36 7.18
N SER A 433 25.48 1.34 5.87
CA SER A 433 26.59 1.99 5.19
C SER A 433 26.16 3.22 4.42
N ALA A 434 26.78 4.33 4.76
CA ALA A 434 27.09 5.32 3.76
C ALA A 434 27.78 4.61 2.59
N GLU A 435 27.21 4.74 1.38
CA GLU A 435 27.83 4.37 0.10
C GLU A 435 28.74 3.13 0.08
N GLY A 436 28.15 2.02 0.26
CA GLY A 436 28.44 0.72 -0.27
C GLY A 436 29.85 0.18 -0.35
N GLU A 437 30.34 -0.44 0.74
CA GLU A 437 31.48 -1.37 0.62
C GLU A 437 31.16 -2.58 -0.29
N ALA A 438 29.87 -2.90 -0.51
CA ALA A 438 29.41 -4.04 -1.29
C ALA A 438 28.12 -3.72 -2.08
N PRO A 439 28.16 -2.86 -3.10
CA PRO A 439 26.96 -2.51 -3.87
C PRO A 439 26.43 -3.71 -4.66
N ALA A 440 25.11 -3.88 -4.67
CA ALA A 440 24.39 -4.87 -5.49
C ALA A 440 23.81 -4.23 -6.78
N GLY A 441 24.16 -2.97 -7.04
CA GLY A 441 23.69 -2.19 -8.18
C GLY A 441 23.98 -0.71 -8.01
N ILE A 442 23.22 0.14 -8.69
CA ILE A 442 23.42 1.60 -8.68
C ILE A 442 22.08 2.29 -8.37
N ILE A 443 22.10 3.30 -7.47
CA ILE A 443 20.99 4.19 -7.18
C ILE A 443 21.10 5.46 -8.01
N VAL A 444 19.98 5.91 -8.57
CA VAL A 444 19.85 7.14 -9.38
C VAL A 444 18.71 8.03 -8.86
N PRO A 445 18.67 9.33 -9.19
CA PRO A 445 17.52 10.19 -8.89
C PRO A 445 16.24 9.71 -9.56
N ILE A 446 15.08 10.10 -8.99
CA ILE A 446 13.76 9.87 -9.57
C ILE A 446 13.60 10.73 -10.84
N ALA A 447 12.95 10.18 -11.87
CA ALA A 447 12.61 10.86 -13.13
C ALA A 447 13.83 11.48 -13.84
N ASP A 448 15.00 10.82 -13.79
CA ASP A 448 16.26 11.25 -14.40
C ASP A 448 16.73 10.22 -15.45
N PRO A 449 16.22 10.25 -16.70
CA PRO A 449 16.66 9.36 -17.77
C PRO A 449 18.17 9.40 -18.07
N PRO A 450 18.87 10.57 -18.06
CA PRO A 450 20.33 10.62 -18.23
C PRO A 450 21.11 9.87 -17.14
N ALA A 451 20.76 10.06 -15.86
CA ALA A 451 21.41 9.36 -14.78
C ALA A 451 21.16 7.85 -14.85
N LEU A 452 19.93 7.45 -15.22
CA LEU A 452 19.56 6.05 -15.40
C LEU A 452 20.33 5.43 -16.59
N ALA A 453 20.48 6.13 -17.71
CA ALA A 453 21.26 5.70 -18.88
C ALA A 453 22.74 5.49 -18.50
N ALA A 454 23.35 6.47 -17.85
CA ALA A 454 24.75 6.40 -17.42
C ALA A 454 24.99 5.22 -16.47
N ALA A 455 24.06 4.96 -15.52
CA ALA A 455 24.17 3.85 -14.58
C ALA A 455 24.05 2.47 -15.27
N ILE A 456 23.11 2.33 -16.23
CA ILE A 456 22.97 1.12 -17.05
C ILE A 456 24.24 0.89 -17.86
N ALA A 457 24.74 1.92 -18.58
CA ALA A 457 25.97 1.83 -19.35
C ALA A 457 27.16 1.40 -18.49
N ALA A 458 27.32 2.00 -17.30
CA ALA A 458 28.43 1.69 -16.39
C ALA A 458 28.44 0.23 -15.89
N LEU A 459 27.29 -0.44 -15.83
CA LEU A 459 27.20 -1.86 -15.48
C LEU A 459 27.31 -2.78 -16.70
N LEU A 460 26.86 -2.35 -17.87
CA LEU A 460 26.93 -3.18 -19.08
C LEU A 460 28.35 -3.19 -19.67
N ASP A 461 29.13 -2.13 -19.51
CA ASP A 461 30.47 -1.96 -20.09
C ASP A 461 31.60 -2.51 -19.22
N ASP A 462 31.32 -2.77 -17.93
CA ASP A 462 32.31 -3.24 -16.97
C ASP A 462 31.88 -4.60 -16.36
N GLU A 463 32.41 -5.68 -16.92
CA GLU A 463 32.12 -7.05 -16.49
C GLU A 463 32.58 -7.34 -15.06
N GLU A 464 33.69 -6.75 -14.61
CA GLU A 464 34.18 -6.93 -13.23
C GLU A 464 33.22 -6.28 -12.24
N ARG A 465 32.77 -5.06 -12.53
CA ARG A 465 31.78 -4.33 -11.74
C ARG A 465 30.44 -5.06 -11.73
N TRP A 466 29.97 -5.55 -12.88
CA TRP A 466 28.75 -6.34 -12.97
C TRP A 466 28.85 -7.59 -12.10
N SER A 467 29.94 -8.34 -12.22
CA SER A 467 30.16 -9.58 -11.46
C SER A 467 30.29 -9.31 -9.96
N PHE A 468 30.89 -8.18 -9.58
CA PHE A 468 30.97 -7.74 -8.18
C PHE A 468 29.57 -7.44 -7.62
N CYS A 469 28.76 -6.65 -8.31
CA CYS A 469 27.39 -6.35 -7.92
C CYS A 469 26.50 -7.62 -7.86
N SER A 470 26.66 -8.51 -8.82
CA SER A 470 25.93 -9.80 -8.87
C SER A 470 26.23 -10.66 -7.63
N ARG A 471 27.50 -10.83 -7.25
CA ARG A 471 27.86 -11.58 -6.04
C ARG A 471 27.28 -10.94 -4.77
N ASN A 472 27.38 -9.62 -4.64
CA ASN A 472 26.87 -8.89 -3.49
C ASN A 472 25.33 -8.98 -3.39
N ALA A 473 24.62 -8.95 -4.53
CA ALA A 473 23.18 -9.14 -4.61
C ALA A 473 22.78 -10.51 -4.02
N VAL A 474 23.44 -11.58 -4.47
CA VAL A 474 23.20 -12.95 -3.97
C VAL A 474 23.48 -13.06 -2.48
N VAL A 475 24.65 -12.60 -2.02
CA VAL A 475 25.01 -12.65 -0.59
C VAL A 475 23.99 -11.89 0.27
N ARG A 476 23.52 -10.74 -0.20
CA ARG A 476 22.56 -9.90 0.55
C ARG A 476 21.21 -10.57 0.68
N VAL A 477 20.66 -11.09 -0.42
CA VAL A 477 19.35 -11.74 -0.37
C VAL A 477 19.38 -13.03 0.45
N GLU A 478 20.45 -13.83 0.34
CA GLU A 478 20.64 -15.06 1.12
C GLU A 478 20.81 -14.80 2.62
N SER A 479 21.48 -13.70 2.99
CA SER A 479 21.73 -13.39 4.39
C SER A 479 20.59 -12.67 5.10
N GLN A 480 19.75 -11.90 4.38
CA GLN A 480 18.82 -10.97 5.02
C GLN A 480 17.35 -11.09 4.57
N TYR A 481 17.09 -11.66 3.37
CA TYR A 481 15.76 -11.59 2.74
C TYR A 481 15.20 -12.97 2.35
N GLN A 482 15.61 -14.02 3.06
CA GLN A 482 15.00 -15.34 2.86
C GLN A 482 13.62 -15.39 3.51
N GLU A 483 12.65 -16.03 2.84
CA GLU A 483 11.30 -16.22 3.33
C GLU A 483 11.26 -16.92 4.69
N LYS A 484 12.14 -17.91 4.91
CA LYS A 484 12.26 -18.62 6.20
C LYS A 484 12.58 -17.68 7.35
N GLN A 485 13.46 -16.68 7.14
CA GLN A 485 13.82 -15.69 8.16
C GLN A 485 12.64 -14.75 8.45
N MET A 486 11.86 -14.37 7.43
CA MET A 486 10.64 -13.59 7.62
C MET A 486 9.63 -14.36 8.49
N PHE A 487 9.36 -15.63 8.17
CA PHE A 487 8.43 -16.46 8.95
C PHE A 487 8.92 -16.66 10.39
N GLU A 488 10.21 -16.87 10.61
CA GLU A 488 10.75 -17.00 11.96
C GLU A 488 10.57 -15.73 12.79
N ARG A 489 10.79 -14.55 12.20
CA ARG A 489 10.55 -13.25 12.86
C ARG A 489 9.08 -13.03 13.18
N TYR A 490 8.16 -13.36 12.26
CA TYR A 490 6.71 -13.30 12.52
C TYR A 490 6.27 -14.32 13.56
N ARG A 491 6.83 -15.52 13.59
CA ARG A 491 6.54 -16.52 14.62
C ARG A 491 6.89 -16.00 16.01
N ARG A 492 8.07 -15.46 16.19
CA ARG A 492 8.50 -14.83 17.46
C ARG A 492 7.59 -13.67 17.84
N LEU A 493 7.22 -12.83 16.87
CA LEU A 493 6.31 -11.72 17.11
C LEU A 493 4.93 -12.19 17.56
N PHE A 494 4.36 -13.22 16.91
CA PHE A 494 3.06 -13.76 17.30
C PHE A 494 3.10 -14.42 18.68
N GLU A 495 4.18 -15.10 19.02
CA GLU A 495 4.39 -15.68 20.36
C GLU A 495 4.51 -14.59 21.42
N GLU A 496 5.33 -13.56 21.18
CA GLU A 496 5.51 -12.42 22.09
C GLU A 496 4.19 -11.75 22.42
N VAL A 497 3.41 -11.33 21.41
CA VAL A 497 2.16 -10.61 21.65
C VAL A 497 1.03 -11.48 22.21
N SER A 498 1.13 -12.82 22.12
CA SER A 498 0.14 -13.74 22.67
C SER A 498 0.35 -14.04 24.15
N THR A 499 1.55 -13.80 24.69
CA THR A 499 1.91 -14.11 26.07
C THR A 499 1.77 -12.91 27.01
N GLU A 500 1.64 -11.73 26.50
CA GLU A 500 1.43 -10.47 27.20
C GLU A 500 -0.07 -10.08 27.27
#